data_ce9c299819da72adf6addba9c7b52817
#
_entry.id   ce9c299819da72adf6addba9c7b52817
#
_cell.length_a   1.000
_cell.length_b   1.000
_cell.length_c   1.000
_cell.angle_alpha   90.00
_cell.angle_beta   90.00
_cell.angle_gamma   90.00
#
_symmetry.space_group_name_H-M   'P 1'
#
loop_
_entity.id
_entity.type
_entity.pdbx_description
1 polymer ?
#
loop_
_entity_poly.entity_id
_entity_poly.type
_entity_poly.pdbx_seq_one_letter_code
_entity_poly.pdbx_strand_id
1 'polypeptide(L)'
;QQLGTVGSTGKSTGNHLHLELFVDGALTDTRTMIPYDNTTSPDLHLTTTLDFICPLESYTAISAPFRTDDSDTPPHLGVDFAAAGGTPVQAAQSGVVTQAGWDDDHGYFVTIYHGANAAANDDGTYPANYATSYAHLQSKPAVQVGQRVAQGDVIGYVGSTGSSTGNHLHFQLLVNGTPVDPLAMLPQ
;
A
#
# COMPACT_ATOMS: atom_id res chain seq x y z
N GLN A 1 25.16 1.50 -6.51
CA GLN A 1 26.18 0.80 -5.72
C GLN A 1 25.57 0.31 -4.42
N GLN A 2 25.73 -0.99 -4.09
CA GLN A 2 25.29 -1.51 -2.80
C GLN A 2 26.23 -1.02 -1.70
N LEU A 3 25.67 -0.42 -0.62
CA LEU A 3 26.43 0.13 0.51
C LEU A 3 26.52 -0.85 1.68
N GLY A 4 25.61 -1.83 1.75
CA GLY A 4 25.57 -2.81 2.83
C GLY A 4 24.33 -3.70 2.75
N THR A 5 24.11 -4.46 3.81
CA THR A 5 22.90 -5.27 4.01
C THR A 5 22.22 -4.87 5.31
N VAL A 6 20.88 -4.90 5.30
CA VAL A 6 20.09 -4.58 6.49
C VAL A 6 20.32 -5.62 7.58
N GLY A 7 20.50 -5.18 8.82
CA GLY A 7 20.76 -6.02 9.98
C GLY A 7 20.10 -5.50 11.24
N SER A 8 20.37 -6.16 12.38
CA SER A 8 19.86 -5.82 13.71
C SER A 8 20.98 -5.84 14.74
N THR A 9 22.00 -5.01 14.54
CA THR A 9 23.14 -4.86 15.46
C THR A 9 22.91 -3.70 16.44
N GLY A 10 23.58 -3.73 17.60
CA GLY A 10 23.44 -2.70 18.63
C GLY A 10 22.10 -2.81 19.38
N LYS A 11 21.57 -1.67 19.83
CA LYS A 11 20.26 -1.59 20.51
C LYS A 11 19.15 -1.59 19.45
N SER A 12 18.80 -2.76 18.92
CA SER A 12 17.80 -2.93 17.88
C SER A 12 16.80 -4.03 18.28
N THR A 13 15.54 -3.83 17.96
CA THR A 13 14.46 -4.80 18.22
C THR A 13 14.18 -5.70 17.03
N GLY A 14 14.86 -5.50 15.91
CA GLY A 14 14.68 -6.29 14.68
C GLY A 14 15.47 -5.70 13.51
N ASN A 15 15.48 -6.40 12.39
CA ASN A 15 16.18 -5.94 11.19
C ASN A 15 15.59 -4.64 10.67
N HIS A 16 16.38 -3.57 10.70
CA HIS A 16 16.03 -2.28 10.11
C HIS A 16 17.28 -1.53 9.67
N LEU A 17 17.11 -0.57 8.77
CA LEU A 17 18.09 0.44 8.44
C LEU A 17 17.71 1.74 9.13
N HIS A 18 18.54 2.23 10.02
CA HIS A 18 18.47 3.60 10.49
C HIS A 18 19.28 4.48 9.53
N LEU A 19 18.60 5.40 8.86
CA LEU A 19 19.22 6.33 7.92
C LEU A 19 19.09 7.75 8.46
N GLU A 20 20.22 8.38 8.70
CA GLU A 20 20.32 9.79 9.06
C GLU A 20 20.92 10.58 7.89
N LEU A 21 20.40 11.76 7.65
CA LEU A 21 20.94 12.69 6.68
C LEU A 21 21.41 13.95 7.38
N PHE A 22 22.66 14.33 7.12
CA PHE A 22 23.24 15.57 7.58
C PHE A 22 23.50 16.49 6.39
N VAL A 23 23.01 17.73 6.47
CA VAL A 23 23.32 18.78 5.52
C VAL A 23 24.05 19.87 6.29
N ASP A 24 25.26 20.19 5.85
CA ASP A 24 26.15 21.16 6.51
C ASP A 24 26.33 20.88 8.03
N GLY A 25 26.36 19.59 8.39
CA GLY A 25 26.52 19.13 9.77
C GLY A 25 25.24 19.17 10.61
N ALA A 26 24.12 19.59 10.08
CA ALA A 26 22.81 19.55 10.75
C ALA A 26 22.03 18.29 10.34
N LEU A 27 21.45 17.59 11.33
CA LEU A 27 20.54 16.48 11.08
C LEU A 27 19.31 16.99 10.32
N THR A 28 19.07 16.40 9.16
CA THR A 28 17.99 16.82 8.26
C THR A 28 17.02 15.64 8.07
N ASP A 29 15.75 15.97 7.90
CA ASP A 29 14.75 14.96 7.61
C ASP A 29 15.06 14.26 6.27
N THR A 30 15.38 12.97 6.33
CA THR A 30 15.70 12.15 5.16
C THR A 30 14.61 12.16 4.11
N ARG A 31 13.36 12.40 4.50
CA ARG A 31 12.20 12.46 3.60
C ARG A 31 12.23 13.68 2.68
N THR A 32 12.91 14.75 3.10
CA THR A 32 13.02 15.98 2.29
C THR A 32 14.11 15.90 1.23
N MET A 33 15.05 14.96 1.38
CA MET A 33 16.26 14.87 0.54
C MET A 33 16.43 13.57 -0.22
N ILE A 34 15.69 12.53 0.12
CA ILE A 34 15.52 11.44 -0.85
C ILE A 34 14.80 12.09 -2.03
N PRO A 35 15.43 12.17 -3.22
CA PRO A 35 14.78 12.87 -4.32
C PRO A 35 13.51 12.12 -4.69
N TYR A 36 12.43 12.50 -4.03
CA TYR A 36 11.18 12.58 -4.73
C TYR A 36 11.47 13.62 -5.80
N ASP A 37 11.72 13.17 -7.02
CA ASP A 37 11.92 14.08 -8.13
C ASP A 37 10.65 14.89 -8.33
N ASN A 38 10.54 15.98 -7.58
CA ASN A 38 9.44 16.94 -7.71
C ASN A 38 9.51 17.69 -9.04
N THR A 39 10.55 17.45 -9.88
CA THR A 39 10.76 18.23 -11.10
C THR A 39 10.36 17.49 -12.38
N THR A 40 10.13 16.19 -12.35
CA THR A 40 9.79 15.39 -13.54
C THR A 40 8.64 14.38 -13.34
N SER A 41 8.04 14.33 -12.15
CA SER A 41 6.80 13.58 -11.95
C SER A 41 5.62 14.47 -12.31
N PRO A 42 4.71 14.05 -13.20
CA PRO A 42 3.44 14.73 -13.31
C PRO A 42 2.78 14.66 -11.94
N ASP A 43 2.64 15.82 -11.33
CA ASP A 43 1.84 16.14 -10.15
C ASP A 43 1.45 14.97 -9.25
N LEU A 44 2.37 14.53 -8.36
CA LEU A 44 1.93 14.05 -7.07
C LEU A 44 1.41 15.30 -6.30
N HIS A 45 0.26 15.81 -6.71
CA HIS A 45 -0.55 16.61 -5.83
C HIS A 45 -0.93 15.70 -4.67
N LEU A 46 -0.13 15.72 -3.62
CA LEU A 46 -0.59 15.37 -2.29
C LEU A 46 -1.64 16.42 -1.93
N THR A 47 -2.83 16.24 -2.46
CA THR A 47 -4.00 16.97 -1.98
C THR A 47 -4.12 16.70 -0.49
N THR A 48 -4.45 17.69 0.27
CA THR A 48 -4.64 17.63 1.73
C THR A 48 -5.71 16.62 2.17
N THR A 49 -6.36 15.97 1.24
CA THR A 49 -7.28 14.84 1.40
C THR A 49 -6.79 13.69 0.53
N LEU A 50 -6.50 12.54 1.15
CA LEU A 50 -6.22 11.32 0.43
C LEU A 50 -7.55 10.76 -0.10
N ASP A 51 -7.91 11.18 -1.31
CA ASP A 51 -9.10 10.68 -1.99
C ASP A 51 -8.75 9.33 -2.64
N PHE A 52 -9.07 8.24 -1.95
CA PHE A 52 -8.94 6.91 -2.53
C PHE A 52 -10.08 6.65 -3.53
N ILE A 53 -9.75 5.98 -4.64
CA ILE A 53 -10.78 5.42 -5.53
C ILE A 53 -10.99 3.94 -5.22
N CYS A 54 -12.16 3.40 -5.59
CA CYS A 54 -12.35 1.96 -5.60
C CYS A 54 -11.33 1.31 -6.55
N PRO A 55 -10.61 0.26 -6.12
CA PRO A 55 -9.59 -0.39 -6.95
C PRO A 55 -10.15 -1.17 -8.14
N LEU A 56 -11.47 -1.32 -8.21
CA LEU A 56 -12.19 -1.94 -9.32
C LEU A 56 -13.25 -0.98 -9.87
N GLU A 57 -13.32 -0.81 -11.19
CA GLU A 57 -14.40 -0.04 -11.83
C GLU A 57 -15.77 -0.69 -11.63
N SER A 58 -15.78 -2.02 -11.49
CA SER A 58 -17.01 -2.78 -11.23
C SER A 58 -16.70 -4.07 -10.48
N TYR A 59 -17.60 -4.43 -9.59
CA TYR A 59 -17.62 -5.69 -8.85
C TYR A 59 -19.07 -6.13 -8.63
N THR A 60 -19.30 -7.41 -8.37
CA THR A 60 -20.65 -7.96 -8.22
C THR A 60 -21.18 -7.84 -6.80
N ALA A 61 -20.30 -7.95 -5.81
CA ALA A 61 -20.64 -7.86 -4.39
C ALA A 61 -19.39 -7.70 -3.55
N ILE A 62 -19.55 -7.24 -2.31
CA ILE A 62 -18.59 -7.44 -1.25
C ILE A 62 -18.83 -8.82 -0.66
N SER A 63 -17.94 -9.78 -0.93
CA SER A 63 -18.08 -11.17 -0.50
C SER A 63 -17.61 -11.41 0.93
N ALA A 64 -16.66 -10.60 1.42
CA ALA A 64 -16.27 -10.58 2.82
C ALA A 64 -15.92 -9.14 3.25
N PRO A 65 -16.55 -8.61 4.31
CA PRO A 65 -16.22 -7.30 4.86
C PRO A 65 -14.99 -7.37 5.78
N PHE A 66 -14.43 -6.21 6.07
CA PHE A 66 -13.40 -6.04 7.08
C PHE A 66 -13.90 -6.48 8.47
N ARG A 67 -13.08 -7.21 9.23
CA ARG A 67 -13.32 -7.61 10.62
C ARG A 67 -12.00 -7.67 11.38
N THR A 68 -11.94 -7.09 12.55
CA THR A 68 -10.72 -7.13 13.39
C THR A 68 -10.64 -8.41 14.24
N ASP A 69 -11.72 -8.85 14.80
CA ASP A 69 -11.87 -10.10 15.56
C ASP A 69 -13.33 -10.33 15.94
N ASP A 70 -13.77 -11.59 15.93
CA ASP A 70 -14.85 -12.07 16.76
C ASP A 70 -14.48 -13.50 17.24
N SER A 71 -15.01 -13.93 18.37
CA SER A 71 -14.62 -15.17 19.03
C SER A 71 -14.85 -16.44 18.18
N ASP A 72 -15.56 -16.34 17.09
CA ASP A 72 -16.00 -17.50 16.29
C ASP A 72 -15.38 -17.54 14.88
N THR A 73 -14.83 -16.41 14.38
CA THR A 73 -14.21 -16.34 13.04
C THR A 73 -12.87 -15.59 13.07
N PRO A 74 -11.87 -16.05 12.31
CA PRO A 74 -10.60 -15.33 12.20
C PRO A 74 -10.81 -13.91 11.70
N PRO A 75 -9.94 -12.95 12.10
CA PRO A 75 -9.97 -11.59 11.58
C PRO A 75 -9.83 -11.61 10.04
N HIS A 76 -10.53 -10.68 9.38
CA HIS A 76 -10.40 -10.42 7.95
C HIS A 76 -9.96 -8.98 7.78
N LEU A 77 -8.67 -8.76 7.54
CA LEU A 77 -8.02 -7.46 7.63
C LEU A 77 -8.09 -6.64 6.33
N GLY A 78 -9.08 -6.94 5.49
CA GLY A 78 -9.38 -6.26 4.24
C GLY A 78 -10.85 -6.40 3.86
N VAL A 79 -11.15 -6.03 2.63
CA VAL A 79 -12.46 -6.22 2.00
C VAL A 79 -12.27 -7.06 0.74
N ASP A 80 -13.12 -8.07 0.57
CA ASP A 80 -13.12 -8.90 -0.63
C ASP A 80 -14.19 -8.40 -1.60
N PHE A 81 -13.75 -7.93 -2.75
CA PHE A 81 -14.61 -7.54 -3.86
C PHE A 81 -14.75 -8.71 -4.85
N ALA A 82 -15.90 -9.36 -4.88
CA ALA A 82 -16.20 -10.41 -5.86
C ALA A 82 -16.28 -9.80 -7.27
N ALA A 83 -15.43 -10.24 -8.17
CA ALA A 83 -15.37 -9.77 -9.54
C ALA A 83 -14.91 -10.89 -10.47
N ALA A 84 -15.18 -10.75 -11.77
CA ALA A 84 -14.74 -11.73 -12.76
C ALA A 84 -13.21 -11.81 -12.83
N GLY A 85 -12.67 -13.01 -13.03
CA GLY A 85 -11.24 -13.19 -13.30
C GLY A 85 -10.82 -12.38 -14.53
N GLY A 86 -9.68 -11.68 -14.45
CA GLY A 86 -9.22 -10.78 -15.49
C GLY A 86 -9.77 -9.36 -15.44
N THR A 87 -10.64 -9.01 -14.47
CA THR A 87 -11.04 -7.62 -14.24
C THR A 87 -9.80 -6.80 -13.85
N PRO A 88 -9.54 -5.63 -14.48
CA PRO A 88 -8.41 -4.78 -14.14
C PRO A 88 -8.47 -4.32 -12.67
N VAL A 89 -7.34 -4.42 -11.98
CA VAL A 89 -7.13 -3.89 -10.63
C VAL A 89 -6.31 -2.63 -10.75
N GLN A 90 -6.83 -1.53 -10.22
CA GLN A 90 -6.23 -0.20 -10.30
C GLN A 90 -5.62 0.22 -8.95
N ALA A 91 -4.57 1.02 -9.00
CA ALA A 91 -4.02 1.67 -7.82
C ALA A 91 -5.07 2.63 -7.22
N ALA A 92 -5.50 2.38 -6.00
CA ALA A 92 -6.53 3.18 -5.32
C ALA A 92 -6.07 4.63 -5.05
N GLN A 93 -4.75 4.87 -5.02
CA GLN A 93 -4.13 6.20 -4.92
C GLN A 93 -2.73 6.14 -5.52
N SER A 94 -2.21 7.30 -5.95
CA SER A 94 -0.82 7.43 -6.41
C SER A 94 0.18 7.04 -5.33
N GLY A 95 1.29 6.43 -5.72
CA GLY A 95 2.27 6.01 -4.74
C GLY A 95 3.49 5.29 -5.33
N VAL A 96 4.21 4.61 -4.45
CA VAL A 96 5.36 3.77 -4.80
C VAL A 96 5.07 2.33 -4.43
N VAL A 97 5.28 1.41 -5.35
CA VAL A 97 5.17 -0.03 -5.08
C VAL A 97 6.26 -0.45 -4.10
N THR A 98 5.88 -0.91 -2.93
CA THR A 98 6.80 -1.39 -1.89
C THR A 98 6.93 -2.90 -1.88
N GLN A 99 5.91 -3.61 -2.33
CA GLN A 99 5.92 -5.06 -2.51
C GLN A 99 5.19 -5.44 -3.80
N ALA A 100 5.73 -6.43 -4.51
CA ALA A 100 5.10 -7.05 -5.67
C ALA A 100 5.68 -8.47 -5.79
N GLY A 101 4.87 -9.49 -5.58
CA GLY A 101 5.38 -10.84 -5.46
C GLY A 101 4.31 -11.91 -5.32
N TRP A 102 4.71 -12.95 -4.63
CA TRP A 102 3.91 -14.14 -4.32
C TRP A 102 4.17 -14.58 -2.88
N ASP A 103 3.11 -14.97 -2.19
CA ASP A 103 3.13 -15.84 -1.02
C ASP A 103 1.94 -16.82 -1.05
N ASP A 104 1.93 -17.79 -0.15
CA ASP A 104 0.93 -18.88 -0.19
C ASP A 104 -0.47 -18.38 0.26
N ASP A 105 -0.54 -17.35 1.08
CA ASP A 105 -1.81 -16.80 1.57
C ASP A 105 -2.42 -15.81 0.56
N HIS A 106 -1.66 -14.81 0.13
CA HIS A 106 -2.15 -13.75 -0.76
C HIS A 106 -2.08 -14.12 -2.26
N GLY A 107 -1.38 -15.20 -2.62
CA GLY A 107 -1.09 -15.49 -4.02
C GLY A 107 -0.20 -14.39 -4.63
N TYR A 108 -0.48 -13.98 -5.85
CA TYR A 108 0.14 -12.79 -6.41
C TYR A 108 -0.46 -11.54 -5.79
N PHE A 109 0.41 -10.65 -5.34
CA PHE A 109 -0.01 -9.43 -4.64
C PHE A 109 0.87 -8.22 -4.95
N VAL A 110 0.33 -7.03 -4.69
CA VAL A 110 1.02 -5.74 -4.76
C VAL A 110 0.70 -4.96 -3.48
N THR A 111 1.70 -4.27 -2.95
CA THR A 111 1.51 -3.25 -1.89
C THR A 111 2.06 -1.91 -2.38
N ILE A 112 1.27 -0.86 -2.24
CA ILE A 112 1.61 0.51 -2.64
C ILE A 112 1.63 1.39 -1.40
N TYR A 113 2.73 2.11 -1.22
CA TYR A 113 2.86 3.16 -0.21
C TYR A 113 2.51 4.51 -0.81
N HIS A 114 1.57 5.23 -0.18
CA HIS A 114 1.02 6.49 -0.66
C HIS A 114 1.63 7.71 0.00
N GLY A 115 2.60 7.51 0.89
CA GLY A 115 3.22 8.59 1.65
C GLY A 115 2.46 8.95 2.92
N ALA A 116 3.04 9.92 3.65
CA ALA A 116 2.38 10.62 4.73
C ALA A 116 1.76 11.91 4.16
N ASN A 117 0.63 12.31 4.66
CA ASN A 117 0.08 13.64 4.37
C ASN A 117 1.01 14.71 4.96
N ALA A 118 1.45 15.64 4.18
CA ALA A 118 2.79 16.23 4.12
C ALA A 118 3.19 17.26 5.18
N ALA A 119 2.52 17.52 6.26
CA ALA A 119 3.05 18.43 7.31
C ALA A 119 2.75 17.88 8.69
N ALA A 120 3.65 18.09 9.65
CA ALA A 120 3.30 17.92 11.06
C ALA A 120 2.05 18.77 11.35
N ASN A 121 1.08 18.19 12.02
CA ASN A 121 -0.07 18.92 12.51
C ASN A 121 0.38 20.04 13.46
N ASP A 122 -0.44 21.07 13.67
CA ASP A 122 -0.12 22.18 14.59
C ASP A 122 0.15 21.72 16.04
N ASP A 123 -0.25 20.50 16.39
CA ASP A 123 0.01 19.86 17.69
C ASP A 123 1.33 19.05 17.74
N GLY A 124 2.13 19.06 16.67
CA GLY A 124 3.38 18.34 16.56
C GLY A 124 3.24 16.85 16.25
N THR A 125 2.04 16.35 16.00
CA THR A 125 1.83 14.97 15.51
C THR A 125 2.17 14.88 14.04
N TYR A 126 2.74 13.73 13.62
CA TYR A 126 3.01 13.46 12.21
C TYR A 126 1.75 12.90 11.54
N PRO A 127 1.50 13.32 10.28
CA PRO A 127 0.38 12.78 9.53
C PRO A 127 0.50 11.26 9.35
N ALA A 128 -0.65 10.61 9.26
CA ALA A 128 -0.72 9.18 9.06
C ALA A 128 -0.05 8.75 7.74
N ASN A 129 0.68 7.63 7.80
CA ASN A 129 1.20 6.96 6.62
C ASN A 129 0.13 6.01 6.08
N TYR A 130 -0.08 6.01 4.79
CA TYR A 130 -1.07 5.16 4.14
C TYR A 130 -0.40 4.18 3.18
N ALA A 131 -0.90 2.97 3.17
CA ALA A 131 -0.57 1.97 2.17
C ALA A 131 -1.81 1.15 1.80
N THR A 132 -1.82 0.62 0.58
CA THR A 132 -2.86 -0.33 0.14
C THR A 132 -2.23 -1.61 -0.34
N SER A 133 -2.91 -2.74 -0.12
CA SER A 133 -2.50 -4.05 -0.59
C SER A 133 -3.61 -4.68 -1.42
N TYR A 134 -3.21 -5.39 -2.47
CA TYR A 134 -4.05 -5.97 -3.50
C TYR A 134 -3.62 -7.42 -3.68
N ALA A 135 -4.45 -8.39 -3.30
CA ALA A 135 -4.10 -9.80 -3.31
C ALA A 135 -5.00 -10.65 -4.20
N HIS A 136 -4.63 -11.93 -4.33
CA HIS A 136 -5.26 -12.95 -5.16
C HIS A 136 -5.26 -12.59 -6.66
N LEU A 137 -4.28 -11.80 -7.10
CA LEU A 137 -4.16 -11.41 -8.50
C LEU A 137 -3.99 -12.64 -9.40
N GLN A 138 -4.46 -12.55 -10.63
CA GLN A 138 -4.50 -13.67 -11.59
C GLN A 138 -3.10 -14.19 -11.96
N SER A 139 -2.12 -13.31 -12.00
CA SER A 139 -0.75 -13.62 -12.44
C SER A 139 0.23 -12.64 -11.79
N LYS A 140 1.53 -12.87 -12.05
CA LYS A 140 2.58 -11.94 -11.62
C LYS A 140 2.18 -10.50 -11.94
N PRO A 141 2.28 -9.58 -10.97
CA PRO A 141 1.96 -8.17 -11.15
C PRO A 141 2.66 -7.53 -12.35
N ALA A 142 1.98 -6.60 -13.01
CA ALA A 142 2.53 -5.82 -14.11
C ALA A 142 3.52 -4.75 -13.64
N VAL A 143 3.55 -4.48 -12.33
CA VAL A 143 4.40 -3.48 -11.67
C VAL A 143 5.49 -4.14 -10.84
N GLN A 144 6.54 -3.41 -10.51
CA GLN A 144 7.68 -3.89 -9.74
C GLN A 144 7.99 -2.97 -8.56
N VAL A 145 8.66 -3.53 -7.54
CA VAL A 145 9.11 -2.76 -6.37
C VAL A 145 9.94 -1.55 -6.78
N GLY A 146 9.65 -0.40 -6.18
CA GLY A 146 10.25 0.89 -6.49
C GLY A 146 9.58 1.65 -7.63
N GLN A 147 8.65 1.02 -8.36
CA GLN A 147 7.90 1.70 -9.43
C GLN A 147 6.91 2.71 -8.83
N ARG A 148 6.84 3.89 -9.43
CA ARG A 148 5.78 4.87 -9.16
C ARG A 148 4.56 4.54 -9.99
N VAL A 149 3.40 4.66 -9.38
CA VAL A 149 2.10 4.48 -10.02
C VAL A 149 1.22 5.70 -9.73
N ALA A 150 0.43 6.07 -10.71
CA ALA A 150 -0.62 7.07 -10.53
C ALA A 150 -1.91 6.39 -10.04
N GLN A 151 -2.77 7.17 -9.39
CA GLN A 151 -4.13 6.71 -9.09
C GLN A 151 -4.84 6.30 -10.38
N GLY A 152 -5.48 5.12 -10.37
CA GLY A 152 -6.15 4.56 -11.53
C GLY A 152 -5.25 3.74 -12.47
N ASP A 153 -3.92 3.73 -12.27
CA ASP A 153 -3.05 2.85 -13.06
C ASP A 153 -3.39 1.38 -12.82
N VAL A 154 -3.44 0.58 -13.89
CA VAL A 154 -3.66 -0.86 -13.79
C VAL A 154 -2.38 -1.53 -13.26
N ILE A 155 -2.50 -2.19 -12.10
CA ILE A 155 -1.38 -2.85 -11.40
C ILE A 155 -1.44 -4.37 -11.48
N GLY A 156 -2.59 -4.92 -11.88
CA GLY A 156 -2.83 -6.35 -12.01
C GLY A 156 -4.25 -6.64 -12.47
N TYR A 157 -4.66 -7.88 -12.33
CA TYR A 157 -5.98 -8.36 -12.72
C TYR A 157 -6.53 -9.30 -11.65
N VAL A 158 -7.83 -9.25 -11.41
CA VAL A 158 -8.53 -10.12 -10.46
C VAL A 158 -8.29 -11.59 -10.82
N GLY A 159 -8.00 -12.39 -9.83
CA GLY A 159 -7.82 -13.83 -9.95
C GLY A 159 -8.33 -14.57 -8.72
N SER A 160 -7.73 -15.75 -8.49
CA SER A 160 -8.02 -16.62 -7.34
C SER A 160 -6.75 -17.37 -6.93
N THR A 161 -5.61 -16.68 -6.91
CA THR A 161 -4.32 -17.27 -6.54
C THR A 161 -4.10 -17.25 -5.03
N GLY A 162 -3.22 -18.10 -4.51
CA GLY A 162 -3.00 -18.26 -3.07
C GLY A 162 -4.16 -18.93 -2.35
N SER A 163 -4.42 -18.56 -1.10
CA SER A 163 -5.52 -19.10 -0.27
C SER A 163 -6.85 -18.46 -0.63
N SER A 164 -7.44 -18.85 -1.75
CA SER A 164 -8.66 -18.28 -2.32
C SER A 164 -9.63 -19.34 -2.79
N THR A 165 -10.94 -19.12 -2.58
CA THR A 165 -12.01 -20.05 -2.98
C THR A 165 -12.67 -19.68 -4.31
N GLY A 166 -12.34 -18.54 -4.89
CA GLY A 166 -12.93 -18.06 -6.14
C GLY A 166 -12.42 -16.66 -6.51
N ASN A 167 -12.76 -16.21 -7.71
CA ASN A 167 -12.29 -14.93 -8.21
C ASN A 167 -12.79 -13.75 -7.36
N HIS A 168 -11.87 -13.03 -6.74
CA HIS A 168 -12.10 -11.80 -6.01
C HIS A 168 -10.82 -10.98 -5.90
N LEU A 169 -10.93 -9.72 -5.55
CA LEU A 169 -9.83 -8.89 -5.08
C LEU A 169 -9.92 -8.79 -3.56
N HIS A 170 -8.91 -9.27 -2.85
CA HIS A 170 -8.70 -8.91 -1.45
C HIS A 170 -7.98 -7.57 -1.39
N PHE A 171 -8.62 -6.56 -0.83
CA PHE A 171 -8.12 -5.19 -0.75
C PHE A 171 -7.95 -4.75 0.70
N GLN A 172 -6.74 -4.33 1.07
CA GLN A 172 -6.44 -3.79 2.39
C GLN A 172 -6.06 -2.32 2.31
N LEU A 173 -6.46 -1.56 3.32
CA LEU A 173 -5.97 -0.23 3.62
C LEU A 173 -5.25 -0.26 4.96
N LEU A 174 -4.02 0.27 4.98
CA LEU A 174 -3.20 0.35 6.17
C LEU A 174 -2.94 1.82 6.53
N VAL A 175 -3.17 2.13 7.80
CA VAL A 175 -2.86 3.44 8.38
C VAL A 175 -1.78 3.23 9.44
N ASN A 176 -0.61 3.82 9.27
CA ASN A 176 0.57 3.60 10.11
C ASN A 176 0.92 2.11 10.27
N GLY A 177 0.73 1.33 9.21
CA GLY A 177 0.97 -0.12 9.21
C GLY A 177 -0.13 -0.97 9.84
N THR A 178 -1.20 -0.37 10.36
CA THR A 178 -2.34 -1.07 10.96
C THR A 178 -3.49 -1.16 9.94
N PRO A 179 -4.02 -2.35 9.66
CA PRO A 179 -5.19 -2.50 8.80
C PRO A 179 -6.42 -1.79 9.39
N VAL A 180 -7.14 -1.07 8.54
CA VAL A 180 -8.41 -0.40 8.86
C VAL A 180 -9.46 -0.78 7.82
N ASP A 181 -10.74 -0.54 8.15
CA ASP A 181 -11.82 -0.79 7.18
C ASP A 181 -11.67 0.09 5.94
N PRO A 182 -11.38 -0.49 4.75
CA PRO A 182 -11.22 0.28 3.53
C PRO A 182 -12.47 1.04 3.12
N LEU A 183 -13.67 0.50 3.41
CA LEU A 183 -14.94 1.11 3.01
C LEU A 183 -15.20 2.45 3.69
N ALA A 184 -14.54 2.72 4.82
CA ALA A 184 -14.64 4.02 5.48
C ALA A 184 -13.94 5.16 4.69
N MET A 185 -13.05 4.82 3.76
CA MET A 185 -12.24 5.78 3.01
C MET A 185 -12.45 5.71 1.49
N LEU A 186 -13.17 4.71 1.00
CA LEU A 186 -13.56 4.61 -0.40
C LEU A 186 -14.82 5.44 -0.67
N PRO A 187 -14.99 5.99 -1.89
CA PRO A 187 -16.22 6.68 -2.27
C PRO A 187 -17.43 5.73 -2.20
N GLN A 188 -18.54 6.25 -1.69
CA GLN A 188 -19.81 5.54 -1.58
C GLN A 188 -20.60 5.64 -2.87
#